data_a381f9012046fd298bb2ca90ecf9488c
#
_entry.id   a381f9012046fd298bb2ca90ecf9488c
#
_cell.length_a   1.000
_cell.length_b   1.000
_cell.length_c   1.000
_cell.angle_alpha   90.00
_cell.angle_beta   90.00
_cell.angle_gamma   90.00
#
_symmetry.space_group_name_H-M   'P 1'
#
loop_
_entity.id
_entity.type
_entity.pdbx_description
1 polymer ?
#
loop_
_entity_poly.entity_id
_entity_poly.type
_entity_poly.pdbx_seq_one_letter_code
_entity_poly.pdbx_strand_id
1 'polypeptide(L)'
;MRIVFMGTPDFAVPSLEALVAAGHEVVGVFSQPDKPKNRGMKLQPTPVKCCAQAHGLAVFQPTKLRDGTALETIVQLAPDLIVVAAYGRILPQEILSYPRLGCINVHSSLLPKYRGAAPIHWAILNGEQETGVTIMHMALALDAGDIIAQRATPIDPDETVETLHDRLARLGAELLVETVEHLADDTATRTPQEESQVTLAPMLSRALSPMDWSRPARALHDQVRGLLPWPAAVTELGGVRCKILATTVLEE
;
A
#
# COMPACT_ATOMS: atom_id res chain seq x y z
N MET A 1 20.04 0.91 12.33
CA MET A 1 19.98 1.71 11.07
C MET A 1 19.11 2.92 11.31
N ARG A 2 19.48 4.09 10.73
CA ARG A 2 18.67 5.33 10.79
C ARG A 2 17.69 5.33 9.64
N ILE A 3 16.39 5.37 9.95
CA ILE A 3 15.32 5.23 8.95
C ILE A 3 14.40 6.45 9.00
N VAL A 4 14.10 7.03 7.83
CA VAL A 4 12.93 7.87 7.63
C VAL A 4 11.80 6.98 7.12
N PHE A 5 10.64 7.04 7.78
CA PHE A 5 9.44 6.33 7.34
C PHE A 5 8.45 7.29 6.66
N MET A 6 7.88 6.87 5.54
CA MET A 6 6.86 7.63 4.79
C MET A 6 5.61 6.79 4.60
N GLY A 7 4.52 7.17 5.24
CA GLY A 7 3.25 6.44 5.15
C GLY A 7 2.06 7.30 5.53
N THR A 8 0.84 6.84 5.19
CA THR A 8 -0.38 7.61 5.46
C THR A 8 -1.52 6.78 6.06
N PRO A 9 -2.08 5.75 5.37
CA PRO A 9 -3.24 4.99 5.84
C PRO A 9 -2.86 3.87 6.81
N ASP A 10 -3.88 3.17 7.25
CA ASP A 10 -3.78 2.04 8.18
C ASP A 10 -2.84 0.94 7.68
N PHE A 11 -2.79 0.69 6.37
CA PHE A 11 -1.86 -0.29 5.76
C PHE A 11 -0.39 -0.07 6.16
N ALA A 12 0.01 1.17 6.36
CA ALA A 12 1.40 1.52 6.66
C ALA A 12 1.75 1.40 8.15
N VAL A 13 0.74 1.34 9.03
CA VAL A 13 0.95 1.33 10.49
C VAL A 13 1.75 0.11 10.95
N PRO A 14 1.40 -1.15 10.57
CA PRO A 14 2.18 -2.32 10.99
C PRO A 14 3.66 -2.26 10.59
N SER A 15 3.95 -1.70 9.41
CA SER A 15 5.34 -1.52 8.95
C SER A 15 6.13 -0.55 9.85
N LEU A 16 5.52 0.56 10.27
CA LEU A 16 6.16 1.50 11.20
C LEU A 16 6.39 0.85 12.57
N GLU A 17 5.37 0.19 13.12
CA GLU A 17 5.46 -0.51 14.41
C GLU A 17 6.55 -1.60 14.40
N ALA A 18 6.62 -2.38 13.31
CA ALA A 18 7.61 -3.43 13.17
C ALA A 18 9.05 -2.90 13.14
N LEU A 19 9.31 -1.79 12.45
CA LEU A 19 10.62 -1.15 12.43
C LEU A 19 11.03 -0.64 13.82
N VAL A 20 10.09 -0.05 14.56
CA VAL A 20 10.33 0.41 15.94
C VAL A 20 10.59 -0.78 16.86
N ALA A 21 9.78 -1.83 16.78
CA ALA A 21 9.92 -3.04 17.59
C ALA A 21 11.22 -3.80 17.31
N ALA A 22 11.71 -3.77 16.06
CA ALA A 22 13.00 -4.34 15.67
C ALA A 22 14.22 -3.50 16.15
N GLY A 23 13.99 -2.37 16.83
CA GLY A 23 15.05 -1.55 17.39
C GLY A 23 15.75 -0.64 16.38
N HIS A 24 15.16 -0.40 15.23
CA HIS A 24 15.68 0.59 14.29
C HIS A 24 15.43 2.01 14.78
N GLU A 25 16.36 2.92 14.52
CA GLU A 25 16.23 4.34 14.83
C GLU A 25 15.35 5.03 13.77
N VAL A 26 14.05 5.12 14.02
CA VAL A 26 13.14 5.88 13.16
C VAL A 26 13.32 7.37 13.46
N VAL A 27 14.15 8.04 12.66
CA VAL A 27 14.56 9.43 12.89
C VAL A 27 13.51 10.47 12.49
N GLY A 28 12.51 10.07 11.73
CA GLY A 28 11.38 10.91 11.33
C GLY A 28 10.33 10.17 10.54
N VAL A 29 9.09 10.59 10.68
CA VAL A 29 7.93 10.01 10.00
C VAL A 29 7.27 11.07 9.14
N PHE A 30 7.15 10.81 7.84
CA PHE A 30 6.45 11.66 6.89
C PHE A 30 5.07 11.09 6.61
N SER A 31 4.05 11.92 6.73
CA SER A 31 2.67 11.56 6.41
C SER A 31 1.99 12.66 5.61
N GLN A 32 0.91 12.35 4.90
CA GLN A 32 0.13 13.40 4.27
C GLN A 32 -0.51 14.32 5.32
N PRO A 33 -0.78 15.59 4.99
CA PRO A 33 -1.51 16.50 5.87
C PRO A 33 -2.83 15.91 6.33
N ASP A 34 -3.23 16.27 7.55
CA ASP A 34 -4.53 15.95 8.10
C ASP A 34 -5.64 16.41 7.16
N LYS A 35 -6.68 15.60 6.99
CA LYS A 35 -7.79 15.91 6.09
C LYS A 35 -9.11 15.92 6.86
N PRO A 36 -10.07 16.77 6.47
CA PRO A 36 -11.42 16.69 6.98
C PRO A 36 -12.04 15.33 6.66
N LYS A 37 -12.57 14.63 7.67
CA LYS A 37 -13.28 13.34 7.52
C LYS A 37 -14.66 13.44 8.19
N ASN A 38 -15.59 12.58 7.72
CA ASN A 38 -16.95 12.43 8.24
C ASN A 38 -17.86 13.66 8.08
N ARG A 39 -19.14 13.52 8.48
CA ARG A 39 -20.17 14.56 8.32
C ARG A 39 -19.86 15.89 9.02
N GLY A 40 -18.96 15.91 9.99
CA GLY A 40 -18.57 17.11 10.73
C GLY A 40 -17.37 17.86 10.15
N MET A 41 -16.76 17.39 9.05
CA MET A 41 -15.58 17.99 8.40
C MET A 41 -14.44 18.35 9.38
N LYS A 42 -14.34 17.65 10.52
CA LYS A 42 -13.24 17.83 11.48
C LYS A 42 -11.95 17.28 10.89
N LEU A 43 -10.86 18.02 11.04
CA LEU A 43 -9.53 17.55 10.71
C LEU A 43 -9.22 16.31 11.55
N GLN A 44 -8.88 15.21 10.87
CA GLN A 44 -8.45 13.99 11.53
C GLN A 44 -7.01 13.69 11.17
N PRO A 45 -6.18 13.33 12.16
CA PRO A 45 -4.81 12.91 11.90
C PRO A 45 -4.81 11.62 11.09
N THR A 46 -3.74 11.42 10.33
CA THR A 46 -3.54 10.17 9.60
C THR A 46 -3.22 9.04 10.57
N PRO A 47 -3.58 7.77 10.25
CA PRO A 47 -3.24 6.61 11.09
C PRO A 47 -1.75 6.53 11.42
N VAL A 48 -0.88 6.74 10.42
CA VAL A 48 0.58 6.76 10.63
C VAL A 48 1.01 7.88 11.57
N LYS A 49 0.40 9.08 11.49
CA LYS A 49 0.70 10.16 12.45
C LYS A 49 0.31 9.76 13.87
N CYS A 50 -0.86 9.17 14.06
CA CYS A 50 -1.29 8.71 15.39
C CYS A 50 -0.31 7.68 15.97
N CYS A 51 0.09 6.69 15.17
CA CYS A 51 1.07 5.68 15.54
C CYS A 51 2.43 6.31 15.89
N ALA A 52 2.95 7.18 15.03
CA ALA A 52 4.23 7.86 15.26
C ALA A 52 4.23 8.67 16.56
N GLN A 53 3.16 9.42 16.83
CA GLN A 53 3.01 10.20 18.08
C GLN A 53 2.93 9.31 19.32
N ALA A 54 2.27 8.15 19.23
CA ALA A 54 2.22 7.18 20.33
C ALA A 54 3.61 6.63 20.69
N HIS A 55 4.51 6.54 19.70
CA HIS A 55 5.91 6.14 19.89
C HIS A 55 6.86 7.32 20.15
N GLY A 56 6.37 8.55 20.31
CA GLY A 56 7.20 9.75 20.54
C GLY A 56 8.05 10.15 19.33
N LEU A 57 7.72 9.72 18.12
CA LEU A 57 8.47 10.00 16.89
C LEU A 57 8.11 11.37 16.32
N ALA A 58 9.08 12.06 15.73
CA ALA A 58 8.86 13.31 15.02
C ALA A 58 8.05 13.09 13.73
N VAL A 59 6.99 13.89 13.55
CA VAL A 59 6.09 13.79 12.39
C VAL A 59 6.19 15.03 11.52
N PHE A 60 6.38 14.82 10.23
CA PHE A 60 6.45 15.85 9.19
C PHE A 60 5.32 15.66 8.18
N GLN A 61 4.59 16.74 7.89
CA GLN A 61 3.43 16.71 6.97
C GLN A 61 3.60 17.76 5.86
N PRO A 62 4.61 17.63 4.98
CA PRO A 62 4.83 18.60 3.92
C PRO A 62 3.66 18.61 2.94
N THR A 63 3.24 19.80 2.52
CA THR A 63 2.21 19.96 1.49
C THR A 63 2.76 19.73 0.08
N LYS A 64 4.06 19.93 -0.10
CA LYS A 64 4.81 19.69 -1.35
C LYS A 64 6.10 18.92 -1.05
N LEU A 65 6.59 18.16 -2.02
CA LEU A 65 7.88 17.45 -1.93
C LEU A 65 8.95 18.05 -2.85
N ARG A 66 8.53 18.89 -3.81
CA ARG A 66 9.41 19.45 -4.86
C ARG A 66 9.85 20.88 -4.60
N ASP A 67 9.51 21.46 -3.45
CA ASP A 67 9.89 22.83 -3.08
C ASP A 67 11.21 22.91 -2.29
N GLY A 68 11.87 21.78 -2.07
CA GLY A 68 13.13 21.66 -1.34
C GLY A 68 12.98 21.46 0.17
N THR A 69 11.91 21.92 0.81
CA THR A 69 11.77 21.88 2.27
C THR A 69 11.73 20.47 2.86
N ALA A 70 11.09 19.54 2.15
CA ALA A 70 11.07 18.13 2.55
C ALA A 70 12.48 17.50 2.46
N LEU A 71 13.24 17.81 1.39
CA LEU A 71 14.60 17.34 1.23
C LEU A 71 15.52 17.92 2.32
N GLU A 72 15.43 19.22 2.61
CA GLU A 72 16.21 19.85 3.70
C GLU A 72 15.97 19.15 5.04
N THR A 73 14.71 18.82 5.35
CA THR A 73 14.38 18.06 6.56
C THR A 73 15.01 16.67 6.56
N ILE A 74 14.93 15.95 5.42
CA ILE A 74 15.54 14.62 5.27
C ILE A 74 17.05 14.69 5.43
N VAL A 75 17.70 15.72 4.86
CA VAL A 75 19.14 15.94 5.00
C VAL A 75 19.54 16.14 6.46
N GLN A 76 18.77 16.94 7.22
CA GLN A 76 19.01 17.15 8.65
C GLN A 76 18.83 15.86 9.47
N LEU A 77 17.88 15.01 9.10
CA LEU A 77 17.65 13.71 9.73
C LEU A 77 18.73 12.68 9.40
N ALA A 78 19.45 12.87 8.30
CA ALA A 78 20.54 12.01 7.84
C ALA A 78 20.21 10.50 7.90
N PRO A 79 19.15 10.03 7.22
CA PRO A 79 18.78 8.60 7.22
C PRO A 79 19.73 7.79 6.33
N ASP A 80 19.95 6.53 6.72
CA ASP A 80 20.60 5.52 5.87
C ASP A 80 19.63 5.01 4.79
N LEU A 81 18.34 4.94 5.11
CA LEU A 81 17.28 4.35 4.30
C LEU A 81 15.98 5.15 4.45
N ILE A 82 15.23 5.29 3.37
CA ILE A 82 13.83 5.71 3.44
C ILE A 82 12.93 4.50 3.16
N VAL A 83 12.00 4.23 4.07
CA VAL A 83 10.96 3.21 3.90
C VAL A 83 9.64 3.88 3.58
N VAL A 84 9.01 3.44 2.51
CA VAL A 84 7.72 3.96 2.04
C VAL A 84 6.67 2.85 2.12
N ALA A 85 5.50 3.16 2.67
CA ALA A 85 4.33 2.29 2.62
C ALA A 85 3.07 3.14 2.43
N ALA A 86 2.42 3.00 1.30
CA ALA A 86 1.18 3.72 0.97
C ALA A 86 1.22 5.23 1.30
N TYR A 87 2.33 5.91 0.99
CA TYR A 87 2.48 7.35 1.27
C TYR A 87 1.55 8.22 0.44
N GLY A 88 1.26 7.77 -0.80
CA GLY A 88 0.32 8.43 -1.71
C GLY A 88 0.87 9.69 -2.38
N ARG A 89 2.20 9.80 -2.52
CA ARG A 89 2.88 10.87 -3.26
C ARG A 89 4.08 10.31 -4.01
N ILE A 90 4.34 10.88 -5.18
CA ILE A 90 5.55 10.59 -5.96
C ILE A 90 6.72 11.32 -5.33
N LEU A 91 7.79 10.58 -5.00
CA LEU A 91 9.03 11.14 -4.51
C LEU A 91 9.85 11.70 -5.67
N PRO A 92 10.36 12.94 -5.55
CA PRO A 92 11.27 13.49 -6.55
C PRO A 92 12.65 12.81 -6.50
N GLN A 93 13.39 12.91 -7.60
CA GLN A 93 14.69 12.23 -7.76
C GLN A 93 15.67 12.58 -6.63
N GLU A 94 15.66 13.82 -6.18
CA GLU A 94 16.57 14.32 -5.15
C GLU A 94 16.35 13.57 -3.81
N ILE A 95 15.11 13.23 -3.49
CA ILE A 95 14.78 12.43 -2.30
C ILE A 95 15.13 10.95 -2.53
N LEU A 96 14.81 10.41 -3.72
CA LEU A 96 15.11 9.01 -4.05
C LEU A 96 16.62 8.69 -3.98
N SER A 97 17.47 9.64 -4.35
CA SER A 97 18.92 9.46 -4.44
C SER A 97 19.67 9.84 -3.17
N TYR A 98 19.01 10.44 -2.18
CA TYR A 98 19.71 11.00 -1.02
C TYR A 98 20.22 9.92 -0.05
N PRO A 99 19.39 8.94 0.43
CA PRO A 99 19.87 7.97 1.38
C PRO A 99 20.87 7.00 0.76
N ARG A 100 21.89 6.62 1.53
CA ARG A 100 22.94 5.69 1.06
C ARG A 100 22.37 4.36 0.55
N LEU A 101 21.34 3.83 1.21
CA LEU A 101 20.65 2.59 0.82
C LEU A 101 19.42 2.85 -0.08
N GLY A 102 19.19 4.11 -0.45
CA GLY A 102 18.07 4.52 -1.30
C GLY A 102 16.72 4.54 -0.58
N CYS A 103 15.67 4.42 -1.37
CA CYS A 103 14.29 4.33 -0.89
C CYS A 103 13.71 2.97 -1.27
N ILE A 104 13.00 2.33 -0.34
CA ILE A 104 12.28 1.08 -0.58
C ILE A 104 10.78 1.26 -0.34
N ASN A 105 9.97 0.48 -1.03
CA ASN A 105 8.51 0.52 -0.88
C ASN A 105 7.94 -0.84 -0.52
N VAL A 106 6.95 -0.85 0.38
CA VAL A 106 6.12 -2.01 0.69
C VAL A 106 4.91 -1.98 -0.23
N HIS A 107 4.91 -2.81 -1.25
CA HIS A 107 3.85 -2.88 -2.26
C HIS A 107 2.99 -4.12 -2.09
N SER A 108 1.67 -3.96 -2.06
CA SER A 108 0.70 -5.03 -1.75
C SER A 108 0.30 -5.85 -2.98
N SER A 109 1.28 -6.32 -3.75
CA SER A 109 1.13 -7.33 -4.80
C SER A 109 2.44 -8.10 -5.02
N LEU A 110 2.37 -9.16 -5.82
CA LEU A 110 3.55 -9.85 -6.37
C LEU A 110 3.95 -9.15 -7.68
N LEU A 111 4.83 -8.13 -7.57
CA LEU A 111 5.36 -7.45 -8.76
C LEU A 111 6.08 -8.43 -9.68
N PRO A 112 6.02 -8.22 -11.00
CA PRO A 112 5.58 -7.03 -11.71
C PRO A 112 4.06 -6.92 -11.94
N LYS A 113 3.24 -7.85 -11.42
CA LYS A 113 1.78 -7.74 -11.50
C LYS A 113 1.25 -6.65 -10.58
N TYR A 114 0.21 -5.94 -11.05
CA TYR A 114 -0.56 -4.97 -10.27
C TYR A 114 0.26 -3.76 -9.78
N ARG A 115 1.12 -3.19 -10.66
CA ARG A 115 1.70 -1.86 -10.41
C ARG A 115 0.58 -0.82 -10.31
N GLY A 116 0.60 0.05 -9.32
CA GLY A 116 -0.36 1.15 -9.19
C GLY A 116 -1.06 1.26 -7.85
N ALA A 117 -2.23 1.93 -7.87
CA ALA A 117 -2.85 2.47 -6.65
C ALA A 117 -3.73 1.48 -5.87
N ALA A 118 -4.24 0.40 -6.49
CA ALA A 118 -5.23 -0.48 -5.88
C ALA A 118 -4.95 -1.99 -6.08
N PRO A 119 -3.72 -2.48 -5.85
CA PRO A 119 -3.34 -3.87 -6.16
C PRO A 119 -4.20 -4.91 -5.44
N ILE A 120 -4.55 -4.70 -4.17
CA ILE A 120 -5.39 -5.62 -3.38
C ILE A 120 -6.77 -5.79 -4.03
N HIS A 121 -7.40 -4.68 -4.40
CA HIS A 121 -8.71 -4.69 -5.04
C HIS A 121 -8.67 -5.45 -6.37
N TRP A 122 -7.68 -5.14 -7.21
CA TRP A 122 -7.58 -5.73 -8.54
C TRP A 122 -7.22 -7.21 -8.51
N ALA A 123 -6.45 -7.68 -7.54
CA ALA A 123 -6.21 -9.10 -7.35
C ALA A 123 -7.53 -9.86 -7.10
N ILE A 124 -8.39 -9.35 -6.23
CA ILE A 124 -9.71 -9.94 -5.98
C ILE A 124 -10.64 -9.82 -7.19
N LEU A 125 -10.73 -8.62 -7.79
CA LEU A 125 -11.61 -8.37 -8.95
C LEU A 125 -11.28 -9.25 -10.16
N ASN A 126 -10.02 -9.62 -10.31
CA ASN A 126 -9.56 -10.51 -11.39
C ASN A 126 -9.62 -12.00 -11.01
N GLY A 127 -10.11 -12.34 -9.82
CA GLY A 127 -10.27 -13.73 -9.38
C GLY A 127 -8.94 -14.45 -9.13
N GLU A 128 -7.86 -13.70 -8.78
CA GLU A 128 -6.59 -14.31 -8.41
C GLU A 128 -6.77 -15.20 -7.18
N GLN A 129 -6.12 -16.33 -7.16
CA GLN A 129 -6.12 -17.28 -6.04
C GLN A 129 -4.94 -17.04 -5.08
N GLU A 130 -3.95 -16.25 -5.52
CA GLU A 130 -2.76 -15.90 -4.77
C GLU A 130 -2.43 -14.43 -5.02
N THR A 131 -1.93 -13.79 -3.98
CA THR A 131 -1.33 -12.46 -4.03
C THR A 131 -0.14 -12.42 -3.07
N GLY A 132 0.35 -11.25 -2.71
CA GLY A 132 1.43 -11.14 -1.73
C GLY A 132 1.88 -9.71 -1.54
N VAL A 133 3.08 -9.61 -0.99
CA VAL A 133 3.77 -8.33 -0.80
C VAL A 133 5.13 -8.39 -1.45
N THR A 134 5.52 -7.27 -2.06
CA THR A 134 6.86 -7.05 -2.61
C THR A 134 7.52 -5.89 -1.88
N ILE A 135 8.74 -6.09 -1.40
CA ILE A 135 9.65 -5.00 -1.04
C ILE A 135 10.53 -4.72 -2.25
N MET A 136 10.51 -3.49 -2.73
CA MET A 136 11.27 -3.09 -3.91
C MET A 136 12.01 -1.78 -3.70
N HIS A 137 13.09 -1.56 -4.43
CA HIS A 137 13.68 -0.23 -4.56
C HIS A 137 12.72 0.72 -5.31
N MET A 138 12.64 1.95 -4.87
CA MET A 138 11.84 2.96 -5.59
C MET A 138 12.61 3.52 -6.79
N ALA A 139 11.87 3.77 -7.86
CA ALA A 139 12.32 4.41 -9.08
C ALA A 139 11.38 5.56 -9.46
N LEU A 140 11.76 6.38 -10.45
CA LEU A 140 10.85 7.44 -10.95
C LEU A 140 9.61 6.88 -11.63
N ALA A 141 9.73 5.73 -12.31
CA ALA A 141 8.61 5.05 -12.89
C ALA A 141 7.81 4.33 -11.78
N LEU A 142 6.49 4.37 -11.91
CA LEU A 142 5.57 3.85 -10.91
C LEU A 142 5.78 2.35 -10.68
N ASP A 143 6.11 1.98 -9.45
CA ASP A 143 6.31 0.63 -8.96
C ASP A 143 7.21 -0.26 -9.86
N ALA A 144 8.18 0.36 -10.58
CA ALA A 144 9.03 -0.30 -11.57
C ALA A 144 10.48 -0.57 -11.10
N GLY A 145 10.80 -0.27 -9.85
CA GLY A 145 12.13 -0.52 -9.31
C GLY A 145 12.42 -2.00 -9.06
N ASP A 146 13.69 -2.33 -8.84
CA ASP A 146 14.14 -3.70 -8.62
C ASP A 146 13.51 -4.31 -7.37
N ILE A 147 13.07 -5.55 -7.49
CA ILE A 147 12.54 -6.36 -6.39
C ILE A 147 13.68 -6.77 -5.47
N ILE A 148 13.47 -6.59 -4.16
CA ILE A 148 14.40 -7.05 -3.12
C ILE A 148 13.90 -8.36 -2.52
N ALA A 149 12.62 -8.40 -2.13
CA ALA A 149 12.00 -9.58 -1.52
C ALA A 149 10.51 -9.64 -1.88
N GLN A 150 9.98 -10.86 -1.92
CA GLN A 150 8.56 -11.12 -2.13
C GLN A 150 8.08 -12.21 -1.18
N ARG A 151 6.82 -12.10 -0.75
CA ARG A 151 6.16 -13.15 0.01
C ARG A 151 4.73 -13.32 -0.48
N ALA A 152 4.45 -14.51 -1.00
CA ALA A 152 3.14 -14.89 -1.51
C ALA A 152 2.20 -15.36 -0.38
N THR A 153 0.91 -15.25 -0.62
CA THR A 153 -0.15 -15.75 0.25
C THR A 153 -1.41 -16.06 -0.56
N PRO A 154 -2.15 -17.13 -0.26
CA PRO A 154 -3.40 -17.44 -0.94
C PRO A 154 -4.46 -16.37 -0.64
N ILE A 155 -5.44 -16.23 -1.53
CA ILE A 155 -6.67 -15.45 -1.34
C ILE A 155 -7.80 -16.44 -1.11
N ASP A 156 -8.45 -16.38 0.06
CA ASP A 156 -9.59 -17.25 0.32
C ASP A 156 -10.79 -16.89 -0.60
N PRO A 157 -11.58 -17.90 -1.02
CA PRO A 157 -12.69 -17.70 -1.94
C PRO A 157 -13.69 -16.61 -1.54
N ASP A 158 -13.91 -16.42 -0.24
CA ASP A 158 -14.86 -15.43 0.30
C ASP A 158 -14.17 -14.23 0.97
N GLU A 159 -12.83 -14.17 0.92
CA GLU A 159 -12.07 -13.09 1.55
C GLU A 159 -12.38 -11.73 0.90
N THR A 160 -12.63 -10.74 1.73
CA THR A 160 -12.88 -9.36 1.29
C THR A 160 -11.60 -8.57 1.17
N VAL A 161 -11.66 -7.42 0.49
CA VAL A 161 -10.53 -6.48 0.46
C VAL A 161 -10.08 -6.07 1.85
N GLU A 162 -11.00 -5.88 2.80
CA GLU A 162 -10.68 -5.43 4.16
C GLU A 162 -9.83 -6.47 4.91
N THR A 163 -10.24 -7.73 4.88
CA THR A 163 -9.51 -8.81 5.56
C THR A 163 -8.16 -9.10 4.89
N LEU A 164 -8.12 -9.10 3.55
CA LEU A 164 -6.89 -9.26 2.79
C LEU A 164 -5.92 -8.10 3.02
N HIS A 165 -6.42 -6.86 3.06
CA HIS A 165 -5.64 -5.65 3.37
C HIS A 165 -4.90 -5.79 4.71
N ASP A 166 -5.61 -6.17 5.76
CA ASP A 166 -5.02 -6.27 7.11
C ASP A 166 -4.00 -7.40 7.19
N ARG A 167 -4.23 -8.49 6.46
CA ARG A 167 -3.31 -9.62 6.37
C ARG A 167 -2.05 -9.26 5.59
N LEU A 168 -2.18 -8.58 4.45
CA LEU A 168 -1.04 -8.11 3.66
C LEU A 168 -0.24 -7.02 4.36
N ALA A 169 -0.89 -6.15 5.15
CA ALA A 169 -0.19 -5.14 5.94
C ALA A 169 0.75 -5.78 6.97
N ARG A 170 0.31 -6.84 7.66
CA ARG A 170 1.14 -7.62 8.60
C ARG A 170 2.25 -8.39 7.89
N LEU A 171 1.90 -9.10 6.81
CA LEU A 171 2.87 -9.83 5.99
C LEU A 171 3.98 -8.92 5.45
N GLY A 172 3.59 -7.71 5.00
CA GLY A 172 4.51 -6.69 4.53
C GLY A 172 5.42 -6.15 5.61
N ALA A 173 4.91 -5.98 6.83
CA ALA A 173 5.69 -5.54 7.99
C ALA A 173 6.76 -6.55 8.38
N GLU A 174 6.42 -7.84 8.41
CA GLU A 174 7.38 -8.92 8.69
C GLU A 174 8.47 -8.98 7.61
N LEU A 175 8.06 -9.01 6.33
CA LEU A 175 9.00 -9.06 5.21
C LEU A 175 9.90 -7.80 5.15
N LEU A 176 9.36 -6.64 5.56
CA LEU A 176 10.12 -5.39 5.63
C LEU A 176 11.28 -5.49 6.62
N VAL A 177 11.05 -5.99 7.84
CA VAL A 177 12.10 -6.11 8.86
C VAL A 177 13.23 -7.03 8.37
N GLU A 178 12.90 -8.20 7.85
CA GLU A 178 13.88 -9.13 7.26
C GLU A 178 14.68 -8.46 6.13
N THR A 179 13.99 -7.70 5.27
CA THR A 179 14.62 -6.99 4.15
C THR A 179 15.57 -5.90 4.64
N VAL A 180 15.19 -5.17 5.67
CA VAL A 180 16.02 -4.09 6.26
C VAL A 180 17.29 -4.66 6.90
N GLU A 181 17.21 -5.84 7.53
CA GLU A 181 18.38 -6.57 8.03
C GLU A 181 19.33 -6.95 6.89
N HIS A 182 18.83 -7.53 5.81
CA HIS A 182 19.62 -7.85 4.63
C HIS A 182 20.27 -6.64 3.96
N LEU A 183 19.56 -5.50 3.95
CA LEU A 183 20.13 -4.23 3.46
C LEU A 183 21.22 -3.70 4.38
N ALA A 184 21.10 -3.90 5.70
CA ALA A 184 22.11 -3.50 6.66
C ALA A 184 23.41 -4.30 6.52
N ASP A 185 23.29 -5.58 6.23
CA ASP A 185 24.40 -6.55 6.10
C ASP A 185 24.95 -6.65 4.66
N ASP A 186 24.42 -5.84 3.73
CA ASP A 186 24.80 -5.85 2.30
C ASP A 186 24.58 -7.22 1.62
N THR A 187 23.59 -7.98 2.10
CA THR A 187 23.20 -9.29 1.57
C THR A 187 21.91 -9.26 0.75
N ALA A 188 21.28 -8.08 0.65
CA ALA A 188 20.04 -7.92 -0.10
C ALA A 188 20.26 -8.13 -1.60
N THR A 189 19.36 -8.89 -2.23
CA THR A 189 19.37 -9.08 -3.68
C THR A 189 18.66 -7.94 -4.41
N ARG A 190 18.95 -7.79 -5.70
CA ARG A 190 18.25 -6.87 -6.61
C ARG A 190 17.85 -7.63 -7.86
N THR A 191 16.56 -7.80 -8.07
CA THR A 191 16.01 -8.50 -9.24
C THR A 191 15.23 -7.51 -10.08
N PRO A 192 15.67 -7.17 -11.30
CA PRO A 192 14.89 -6.35 -12.21
C PRO A 192 13.52 -6.98 -12.51
N GLN A 193 12.51 -6.16 -12.64
CA GLN A 193 11.16 -6.64 -12.99
C GLN A 193 11.10 -7.00 -14.48
N GLU A 194 10.41 -8.08 -14.82
CA GLU A 194 10.18 -8.48 -16.20
C GLU A 194 9.01 -7.69 -16.81
N GLU A 195 9.31 -6.75 -17.71
CA GLU A 195 8.34 -5.84 -18.30
C GLU A 195 7.20 -6.56 -19.08
N SER A 196 7.47 -7.73 -19.62
CA SER A 196 6.45 -8.55 -20.32
C SER A 196 5.32 -9.06 -19.41
N GLN A 197 5.56 -9.12 -18.09
CA GLN A 197 4.61 -9.62 -17.09
C GLN A 197 3.89 -8.51 -16.33
N VAL A 198 4.17 -7.25 -16.68
CA VAL A 198 3.57 -6.10 -15.99
C VAL A 198 2.08 -6.05 -16.22
N THR A 199 1.32 -5.94 -15.12
CA THR A 199 -0.09 -5.56 -15.15
C THR A 199 -0.33 -4.34 -14.27
N LEU A 200 -1.41 -3.59 -14.55
CA LEU A 200 -1.70 -2.35 -13.85
C LEU A 200 -2.89 -2.52 -12.90
N ALA A 201 -2.82 -1.84 -11.77
CA ALA A 201 -3.87 -1.73 -10.76
C ALA A 201 -4.30 -0.26 -10.60
N PRO A 202 -5.05 0.31 -11.56
CA PRO A 202 -5.44 1.70 -11.51
C PRO A 202 -6.35 1.99 -10.33
N MET A 203 -6.47 3.30 -10.00
CA MET A 203 -7.38 3.76 -8.95
C MET A 203 -8.82 3.33 -9.28
N LEU A 204 -9.55 2.88 -8.26
CA LEU A 204 -10.95 2.49 -8.42
C LEU A 204 -11.82 3.70 -8.79
N SER A 205 -12.91 3.42 -9.49
CA SER A 205 -13.91 4.42 -9.84
C SER A 205 -15.34 3.86 -9.70
N ARG A 206 -16.32 4.75 -9.65
CA ARG A 206 -17.73 4.35 -9.61
C ARG A 206 -18.20 3.63 -10.88
N ALA A 207 -17.45 3.72 -11.97
CA ALA A 207 -17.74 2.98 -13.19
C ALA A 207 -17.64 1.45 -13.01
N LEU A 208 -16.92 0.98 -11.99
CA LEU A 208 -16.80 -0.43 -11.63
C LEU A 208 -18.00 -0.95 -10.81
N SER A 209 -18.85 -0.05 -10.29
CA SER A 209 -19.95 -0.43 -9.38
C SER A 209 -21.10 -1.20 -10.03
N PRO A 210 -21.60 -0.87 -11.26
CA PRO A 210 -22.75 -1.57 -11.81
C PRO A 210 -22.47 -3.07 -12.02
N MET A 211 -23.41 -3.91 -11.57
CA MET A 211 -23.33 -5.35 -11.78
C MET A 211 -23.96 -5.72 -13.14
N ASP A 212 -23.23 -6.48 -13.91
CA ASP A 212 -23.71 -7.09 -15.14
C ASP A 212 -24.07 -8.57 -14.88
N TRP A 213 -25.33 -8.84 -14.72
CA TRP A 213 -25.86 -10.17 -14.37
C TRP A 213 -25.67 -11.24 -15.46
N SER A 214 -25.17 -10.88 -16.63
CA SER A 214 -24.77 -11.85 -17.66
C SER A 214 -23.41 -12.51 -17.39
N ARG A 215 -22.63 -11.96 -16.42
CA ARG A 215 -21.33 -12.50 -16.04
C ARG A 215 -21.46 -13.73 -15.14
N PRO A 216 -20.45 -14.62 -15.13
CA PRO A 216 -20.43 -15.79 -14.24
C PRO A 216 -20.62 -15.40 -12.76
N ALA A 217 -21.31 -16.24 -11.99
CA ALA A 217 -21.58 -16.01 -10.57
C ALA A 217 -20.30 -15.71 -9.76
N ARG A 218 -19.21 -16.43 -10.04
CA ARG A 218 -17.91 -16.19 -9.40
C ARG A 218 -17.38 -14.80 -9.67
N ALA A 219 -17.46 -14.32 -10.89
CA ALA A 219 -16.99 -12.97 -11.25
C ALA A 219 -17.83 -11.87 -10.60
N LEU A 220 -19.12 -12.09 -10.40
CA LEU A 220 -19.99 -11.16 -9.66
C LEU A 220 -19.70 -11.18 -8.17
N HIS A 221 -19.43 -12.35 -7.60
CA HIS A 221 -18.99 -12.49 -6.23
C HIS A 221 -17.66 -11.75 -5.98
N ASP A 222 -16.69 -11.93 -6.87
CA ASP A 222 -15.39 -11.24 -6.80
C ASP A 222 -15.55 -9.72 -6.96
N GLN A 223 -16.50 -9.26 -7.79
CA GLN A 223 -16.83 -7.84 -7.89
C GLN A 223 -17.37 -7.29 -6.57
N VAL A 224 -18.28 -8.01 -5.89
CA VAL A 224 -18.83 -7.57 -4.61
C VAL A 224 -17.74 -7.46 -3.55
N ARG A 225 -16.99 -8.54 -3.29
CA ARG A 225 -15.96 -8.58 -2.25
C ARG A 225 -14.74 -7.73 -2.58
N GLY A 226 -14.45 -7.50 -3.87
CA GLY A 226 -13.33 -6.69 -4.37
C GLY A 226 -13.60 -5.19 -4.39
N LEU A 227 -14.86 -4.74 -4.35
CA LEU A 227 -15.23 -3.31 -4.37
C LEU A 227 -15.64 -2.75 -3.00
N LEU A 228 -15.64 -3.54 -1.94
CA LEU A 228 -15.90 -3.05 -0.60
C LEU A 228 -14.67 -2.32 -0.01
N PRO A 229 -14.90 -1.32 0.82
CA PRO A 229 -16.18 -0.66 1.14
C PRO A 229 -16.58 0.39 0.08
N TRP A 230 -15.69 0.72 -0.84
CA TRP A 230 -15.90 1.70 -1.91
C TRP A 230 -15.25 1.21 -3.22
N PRO A 231 -15.91 1.41 -4.36
CA PRO A 231 -17.19 2.10 -4.59
C PRO A 231 -18.43 1.25 -4.25
N ALA A 232 -18.27 -0.01 -3.87
CA ALA A 232 -19.26 -1.05 -3.68
C ALA A 232 -19.99 -1.44 -4.98
N ALA A 233 -20.34 -2.72 -5.12
CA ALA A 233 -21.16 -3.20 -6.23
C ALA A 233 -22.61 -2.70 -6.07
N VAL A 234 -23.25 -2.35 -7.18
CA VAL A 234 -24.62 -1.86 -7.19
C VAL A 234 -25.44 -2.53 -8.29
N THR A 235 -26.72 -2.71 -7.99
CA THR A 235 -27.74 -3.17 -8.95
C THR A 235 -29.00 -2.34 -8.82
N GLU A 236 -29.94 -2.57 -9.71
CA GLU A 236 -31.31 -2.04 -9.63
C GLU A 236 -32.30 -3.18 -9.38
N LEU A 237 -33.15 -3.02 -8.37
CA LEU A 237 -34.20 -3.97 -8.04
C LEU A 237 -35.53 -3.20 -7.91
N GLY A 238 -36.47 -3.50 -8.81
CA GLY A 238 -37.77 -2.82 -8.83
C GLY A 238 -37.66 -1.30 -8.98
N GLY A 239 -36.72 -0.78 -9.76
CA GLY A 239 -36.48 0.66 -9.93
C GLY A 239 -35.71 1.32 -8.80
N VAL A 240 -35.25 0.56 -7.79
CA VAL A 240 -34.50 1.06 -6.66
C VAL A 240 -33.03 0.64 -6.78
N ARG A 241 -32.13 1.59 -6.68
CA ARG A 241 -30.69 1.33 -6.68
C ARG A 241 -30.25 0.75 -5.32
N CYS A 242 -29.72 -0.47 -5.34
CA CYS A 242 -29.27 -1.20 -4.16
C CYS A 242 -27.76 -1.42 -4.20
N LYS A 243 -27.08 -1.30 -3.06
CA LYS A 243 -25.71 -1.78 -2.90
C LYS A 243 -25.77 -3.25 -2.47
N ILE A 244 -24.91 -4.05 -3.09
CA ILE A 244 -24.70 -5.44 -2.70
C ILE A 244 -23.48 -5.50 -1.78
N LEU A 245 -23.68 -6.00 -0.57
CA LEU A 245 -22.62 -6.01 0.46
C LEU A 245 -22.02 -7.41 0.66
N ALA A 246 -22.78 -8.46 0.31
CA ALA A 246 -22.30 -9.84 0.39
C ALA A 246 -23.05 -10.69 -0.65
N THR A 247 -22.40 -11.72 -1.10
CA THR A 247 -22.97 -12.74 -2.00
C THR A 247 -22.42 -14.11 -1.61
N THR A 248 -23.11 -15.17 -2.03
CA THR A 248 -22.62 -16.55 -1.97
C THR A 248 -22.76 -17.17 -3.34
N VAL A 249 -21.74 -17.85 -3.81
CA VAL A 249 -21.79 -18.62 -5.04
C VAL A 249 -22.46 -19.97 -4.70
N LEU A 250 -23.56 -20.28 -5.36
CA LEU A 250 -24.17 -21.59 -5.27
C LEU A 250 -23.56 -22.50 -6.33
N GLU A 251 -23.12 -23.68 -5.91
CA GLU A 251 -22.77 -24.75 -6.85
C GLU A 251 -24.07 -25.33 -7.40
N GLU A 252 -24.17 -25.49 -8.73
CA GLU A 252 -25.28 -26.16 -9.41
C GLU A 252 -25.15 -27.67 -9.29
#